data_0e431c796705527e4790af83ea4698a0
#
_entry.id   0e431c796705527e4790af83ea4698a0
#
_cell.length_a   1.000
_cell.length_b   1.000
_cell.length_c   1.000
_cell.angle_alpha   90.00
_cell.angle_beta   90.00
_cell.angle_gamma   90.00
#
_symmetry.space_group_name_H-M   'P 1'
#
loop_
_entity.id
_entity.type
_entity.pdbx_description
1 polymer ?
#
loop_
_entity_poly.entity_id
_entity_poly.type
_entity_poly.pdbx_seq_one_letter_code
_entity_poly.pdbx_strand_id
1 'polypeptide(L)'
;LEIVEHEAAIVREVFERYTAGDLGLRAIANDLEQRGIRGRHGRPLTYSTLYGMIRNPKYKGCYAGRRYASRDYRDKRSYRLSEDKWLVHEDDRVPAIVPEAMWDEANRLLAARGQTMKQHAQASQNRYAYSGKLICAKHGTSFHRHVYKSKSRGEVECWNCKLYREKGKQGGCDSPTIYSHELDRILARVFEQVTDERSTAMQEYIDNLRAFAAQQDNAPALAKVE
;
A
#
# COMPACT_ATOMS: atom_id res chain seq x y z
N LEU A 1 1.91 -35.05 9.07
CA LEU A 1 2.89 -33.99 8.85
C LEU A 1 3.99 -34.11 9.89
N GLU A 2 5.20 -33.67 9.54
CA GLU A 2 6.35 -33.67 10.43
C GLU A 2 6.80 -32.22 10.69
N ILE A 3 7.15 -31.94 11.94
CA ILE A 3 7.65 -30.62 12.34
C ILE A 3 9.14 -30.54 12.04
N VAL A 4 9.57 -29.54 11.30
CA VAL A 4 10.96 -29.19 11.10
C VAL A 4 11.34 -28.18 12.18
N GLU A 5 12.07 -28.60 13.21
CA GLU A 5 12.21 -27.86 14.47
C GLU A 5 12.82 -26.47 14.30
N HIS A 6 13.83 -26.30 13.43
CA HIS A 6 14.42 -24.97 13.21
C HIS A 6 13.43 -24.00 12.53
N GLU A 7 12.51 -24.47 11.67
CA GLU A 7 11.45 -23.63 11.08
C GLU A 7 10.35 -23.36 12.12
N ALA A 8 10.02 -24.34 12.95
CA ALA A 8 9.03 -24.20 14.01
C ALA A 8 9.46 -23.18 15.07
N ALA A 9 10.75 -23.14 15.40
CA ALA A 9 11.30 -22.14 16.32
C ALA A 9 11.07 -20.71 15.80
N ILE A 10 11.25 -20.47 14.50
CA ILE A 10 10.96 -19.16 13.88
C ILE A 10 9.45 -18.82 13.99
N VAL A 11 8.59 -19.82 13.76
CA VAL A 11 7.14 -19.63 13.88
C VAL A 11 6.76 -19.24 15.30
N ARG A 12 7.26 -19.97 16.31
CA ARG A 12 7.00 -19.67 17.73
C ARG A 12 7.48 -18.26 18.08
N GLU A 13 8.72 -17.90 17.71
CA GLU A 13 9.25 -16.55 17.93
C GLU A 13 8.35 -15.45 17.34
N VAL A 14 7.84 -15.65 16.13
CA VAL A 14 6.94 -14.68 15.48
C VAL A 14 5.64 -14.52 16.27
N PHE A 15 5.03 -15.63 16.70
CA PHE A 15 3.80 -15.58 17.48
C PHE A 15 4.00 -14.95 18.85
N GLU A 16 5.04 -15.33 19.59
CA GLU A 16 5.39 -14.79 20.91
C GLU A 16 5.60 -13.27 20.83
N ARG A 17 6.43 -12.80 19.90
CA ARG A 17 6.71 -11.37 19.74
C ARG A 17 5.49 -10.58 19.27
N TYR A 18 4.63 -11.17 18.47
CA TYR A 18 3.44 -10.50 18.00
C TYR A 18 2.35 -10.40 19.07
N THR A 19 2.17 -11.44 19.90
CA THR A 19 1.20 -11.47 21.00
C THR A 19 1.66 -10.66 22.21
N ALA A 20 2.97 -10.45 22.40
CA ALA A 20 3.48 -9.49 23.37
C ALA A 20 2.96 -8.05 23.13
N GLY A 21 2.50 -7.74 21.92
CA GLY A 21 1.78 -6.51 21.60
C GLY A 21 2.65 -5.31 21.22
N ASP A 22 3.93 -5.31 21.56
CA ASP A 22 4.86 -4.19 21.39
C ASP A 22 5.24 -3.95 19.92
N LEU A 23 5.29 -5.00 19.12
CA LEU A 23 5.77 -4.95 17.74
C LEU A 23 4.67 -5.29 16.72
N GLY A 24 4.69 -4.59 15.59
CA GLY A 24 3.91 -4.96 14.44
C GLY A 24 4.66 -5.96 13.54
N LEU A 25 3.92 -6.72 12.70
CA LEU A 25 4.52 -7.72 11.80
C LEU A 25 5.62 -7.15 10.89
N ARG A 26 5.55 -5.87 10.52
CA ARG A 26 6.58 -5.22 9.71
C ARG A 26 7.89 -5.05 10.49
N ALA A 27 7.81 -4.66 11.75
CA ALA A 27 8.98 -4.53 12.60
C ALA A 27 9.63 -5.89 12.88
N ILE A 28 8.82 -6.92 13.14
CA ILE A 28 9.29 -8.29 13.30
C ILE A 28 9.97 -8.79 12.01
N ALA A 29 9.37 -8.55 10.83
CA ALA A 29 9.96 -8.96 9.55
C ALA A 29 11.31 -8.27 9.30
N ASN A 30 11.42 -6.97 9.59
CA ASN A 30 12.68 -6.23 9.44
C ASN A 30 13.78 -6.73 10.39
N ASP A 31 13.43 -7.04 11.63
CA ASP A 31 14.38 -7.60 12.61
C ASP A 31 14.87 -8.98 12.18
N LEU A 32 13.97 -9.87 11.74
CA LEU A 32 14.35 -11.19 11.22
C LEU A 32 15.27 -11.06 10.00
N GLU A 33 15.00 -10.09 9.10
CA GLU A 33 15.86 -9.81 7.94
C GLU A 33 17.26 -9.33 8.38
N GLN A 34 17.35 -8.43 9.37
CA GLN A 34 18.62 -7.92 9.91
C GLN A 34 19.45 -9.02 10.58
N ARG A 35 18.80 -9.94 11.26
CA ARG A 35 19.43 -11.13 11.87
C ARG A 35 19.79 -12.20 10.85
N GLY A 36 19.49 -12.00 9.55
CA GLY A 36 19.78 -12.95 8.49
C GLY A 36 18.87 -14.17 8.47
N ILE A 37 17.77 -14.17 9.24
CA ILE A 37 16.81 -15.28 9.30
C ILE A 37 15.99 -15.30 8.02
N ARG A 38 15.99 -16.44 7.34
CA ARG A 38 15.37 -16.63 6.03
C ARG A 38 14.35 -17.78 6.07
N GLY A 39 13.39 -17.74 5.17
CA GLY A 39 12.47 -18.84 4.95
C GLY A 39 13.10 -20.01 4.20
N ARG A 40 12.35 -21.10 4.04
CA ARG A 40 12.79 -22.39 3.46
C ARG A 40 13.59 -22.28 2.16
N HIS A 41 13.30 -21.29 1.31
CA HIS A 41 13.98 -21.12 0.02
C HIS A 41 15.00 -19.97 0.04
N GLY A 42 15.56 -19.62 1.19
CA GLY A 42 16.53 -18.53 1.35
C GLY A 42 15.92 -17.13 1.15
N ARG A 43 14.61 -17.01 1.00
CA ARG A 43 13.93 -15.73 0.80
C ARG A 43 13.68 -15.04 2.15
N PRO A 44 13.72 -13.69 2.20
CA PRO A 44 13.38 -12.97 3.41
C PRO A 44 11.92 -13.19 3.84
N LEU A 45 11.69 -13.23 5.13
CA LEU A 45 10.37 -13.34 5.74
C LEU A 45 9.71 -11.95 5.72
N THR A 46 8.95 -11.67 4.68
CA THR A 46 8.28 -10.38 4.49
C THR A 46 7.04 -10.23 5.38
N TYR A 47 6.53 -8.98 5.51
CA TYR A 47 5.23 -8.73 6.14
C TYR A 47 4.12 -9.67 5.62
N SER A 48 4.02 -9.86 4.31
CA SER A 48 2.99 -10.73 3.70
C SER A 48 3.15 -12.19 4.11
N THR A 49 4.40 -12.65 4.25
CA THR A 49 4.70 -14.00 4.73
C THR A 49 4.27 -14.18 6.18
N LEU A 50 4.65 -13.24 7.07
CA LEU A 50 4.26 -13.28 8.48
C LEU A 50 2.74 -13.12 8.67
N TYR A 51 2.11 -12.25 7.88
CA TYR A 51 0.65 -12.10 7.87
C TYR A 51 -0.05 -13.42 7.52
N GLY A 52 0.42 -14.11 6.47
CA GLY A 52 -0.09 -15.43 6.09
C GLY A 52 0.19 -16.52 7.12
N MET A 53 1.31 -16.41 7.85
CA MET A 53 1.70 -17.31 8.93
C MET A 53 0.72 -17.19 10.11
N ILE A 54 0.47 -15.98 10.63
CA ILE A 54 -0.45 -15.74 11.76
C ILE A 54 -1.86 -16.27 11.46
N ARG A 55 -2.32 -16.19 10.22
CA ARG A 55 -3.67 -16.62 9.81
C ARG A 55 -3.79 -18.08 9.44
N ASN A 56 -2.70 -18.84 9.46
CA ASN A 56 -2.74 -20.22 9.03
C ASN A 56 -3.12 -21.16 10.20
N PRO A 57 -4.31 -21.78 10.18
CA PRO A 57 -4.79 -22.61 11.28
C PRO A 57 -3.99 -23.91 11.46
N LYS A 58 -3.14 -24.27 10.49
CA LYS A 58 -2.26 -25.43 10.64
C LYS A 58 -1.27 -25.29 11.80
N TYR A 59 -0.89 -24.07 12.16
CA TYR A 59 0.04 -23.84 13.26
C TYR A 59 -0.57 -24.13 14.64
N LYS A 60 -1.90 -24.13 14.77
CA LYS A 60 -2.61 -24.57 15.98
C LYS A 60 -3.10 -26.02 15.95
N GLY A 61 -2.67 -26.81 14.97
CA GLY A 61 -3.05 -28.24 14.88
C GLY A 61 -4.31 -28.52 14.06
N CYS A 62 -4.81 -27.54 13.28
CA CYS A 62 -6.00 -27.74 12.46
C CYS A 62 -5.65 -28.03 10.99
N TYR A 63 -6.37 -28.96 10.39
CA TYR A 63 -6.37 -29.07 8.93
C TYR A 63 -7.10 -27.86 8.32
N ALA A 64 -6.55 -27.33 7.23
CA ALA A 64 -7.16 -26.27 6.47
C ALA A 64 -7.17 -26.61 4.97
N GLY A 65 -8.30 -27.06 4.51
CA GLY A 65 -8.60 -27.40 3.11
C GLY A 65 -9.51 -26.40 2.42
N ARG A 66 -9.83 -26.69 1.15
CA ARG A 66 -10.74 -25.89 0.31
C ARG A 66 -10.42 -24.37 0.32
N ARG A 67 -9.14 -24.04 0.25
CA ARG A 67 -8.68 -22.63 0.29
C ARG A 67 -8.83 -21.91 -1.03
N TYR A 68 -9.01 -22.64 -2.13
CA TYR A 68 -9.13 -22.17 -3.50
C TYR A 68 -10.35 -22.79 -4.18
N ALA A 69 -10.96 -22.06 -5.08
CA ALA A 69 -12.01 -22.55 -5.97
C ALA A 69 -11.76 -22.05 -7.39
N SER A 70 -12.23 -22.78 -8.40
CA SER A 70 -12.33 -22.29 -9.77
C SER A 70 -13.75 -21.77 -10.06
N ARG A 71 -13.88 -20.82 -10.95
CA ARG A 71 -15.20 -20.27 -11.34
C ARG A 71 -16.01 -21.26 -12.15
N ASP A 72 -15.33 -21.96 -13.04
CA ASP A 72 -15.93 -22.90 -13.98
C ASP A 72 -14.92 -24.02 -14.26
N TYR A 73 -15.42 -25.21 -14.65
CA TYR A 73 -14.57 -26.35 -15.07
C TYR A 73 -13.74 -26.05 -16.32
N ARG A 74 -14.16 -25.08 -17.14
CA ARG A 74 -13.46 -24.61 -18.35
C ARG A 74 -12.36 -23.58 -18.03
N ASP A 75 -12.52 -22.82 -16.93
CA ASP A 75 -11.53 -21.82 -16.48
C ASP A 75 -10.61 -22.46 -15.44
N LYS A 76 -9.39 -22.82 -15.85
CA LYS A 76 -8.36 -23.40 -14.97
C LYS A 76 -7.83 -22.41 -13.93
N ARG A 77 -8.21 -21.13 -13.97
CA ARG A 77 -7.79 -20.13 -13.00
C ARG A 77 -8.51 -20.38 -11.68
N SER A 78 -7.70 -20.52 -10.65
CA SER A 78 -8.21 -20.61 -9.28
C SER A 78 -8.14 -19.25 -8.58
N TYR A 79 -9.13 -18.94 -7.76
CA TYR A 79 -9.12 -17.79 -6.86
C TYR A 79 -9.17 -18.26 -5.42
N ARG A 80 -8.54 -17.48 -4.53
CA ARG A 80 -8.52 -17.78 -3.10
C ARG A 80 -9.87 -17.46 -2.49
N LEU A 81 -10.42 -18.43 -1.76
CA LEU A 81 -11.63 -18.24 -0.97
C LEU A 81 -11.35 -17.42 0.28
N SER A 82 -12.33 -16.69 0.75
CA SER A 82 -12.34 -16.08 2.08
C SER A 82 -12.28 -17.17 3.16
N GLU A 83 -11.72 -16.84 4.31
CA GLU A 83 -11.39 -17.83 5.36
C GLU A 83 -12.60 -18.48 5.99
N ASP A 84 -13.73 -17.79 6.03
CA ASP A 84 -15.05 -18.32 6.43
C ASP A 84 -15.54 -19.50 5.56
N LYS A 85 -15.01 -19.62 4.33
CA LYS A 85 -15.33 -20.68 3.38
C LYS A 85 -14.31 -21.82 3.37
N TRP A 86 -13.28 -21.75 4.18
CA TRP A 86 -12.29 -22.83 4.28
C TRP A 86 -12.88 -23.99 5.08
N LEU A 87 -12.45 -25.19 4.74
CA LEU A 87 -12.73 -26.37 5.54
C LEU A 87 -11.66 -26.49 6.62
N VAL A 88 -11.99 -26.08 7.84
CA VAL A 88 -11.07 -26.13 8.98
C VAL A 88 -11.63 -27.08 10.03
N HIS A 89 -10.82 -28.05 10.48
CA HIS A 89 -11.14 -28.95 11.56
C HIS A 89 -9.86 -29.40 12.26
N GLU A 90 -9.94 -29.84 13.50
CA GLU A 90 -8.85 -30.47 14.22
C GLU A 90 -8.45 -31.77 13.54
N ASP A 91 -7.16 -32.05 13.44
CA ASP A 91 -6.63 -33.26 12.81
C ASP A 91 -5.32 -33.67 13.49
N ASP A 92 -5.32 -34.80 14.18
CA ASP A 92 -4.17 -35.35 14.90
C ASP A 92 -2.94 -35.54 14.00
N ARG A 93 -3.13 -35.60 12.67
CA ARG A 93 -2.02 -35.69 11.70
C ARG A 93 -1.35 -34.32 11.45
N VAL A 94 -1.88 -33.24 12.00
CA VAL A 94 -1.34 -31.90 11.91
C VAL A 94 -0.86 -31.46 13.30
N PRO A 95 0.41 -31.71 13.65
CA PRO A 95 0.91 -31.35 14.97
C PRO A 95 0.93 -29.83 15.14
N ALA A 96 0.43 -29.36 16.28
CA ALA A 96 0.45 -27.97 16.63
C ALA A 96 1.87 -27.45 16.89
N ILE A 97 2.20 -26.31 16.37
CA ILE A 97 3.48 -25.60 16.59
C ILE A 97 3.34 -24.56 17.70
N VAL A 98 2.17 -23.94 17.78
CA VAL A 98 1.82 -22.95 18.80
C VAL A 98 0.54 -23.33 19.52
N PRO A 99 0.37 -22.95 20.80
CA PRO A 99 -0.88 -23.18 21.52
C PRO A 99 -2.05 -22.45 20.84
N GLU A 100 -3.25 -23.05 20.87
CA GLU A 100 -4.44 -22.46 20.29
C GLU A 100 -4.73 -21.07 20.85
N ALA A 101 -4.64 -20.89 22.17
CA ALA A 101 -4.85 -19.59 22.81
C ALA A 101 -3.93 -18.48 22.26
N MET A 102 -2.66 -18.83 21.96
CA MET A 102 -1.71 -17.89 21.37
C MET A 102 -2.08 -17.56 19.90
N TRP A 103 -2.54 -18.55 19.15
CA TRP A 103 -3.00 -18.35 17.78
C TRP A 103 -4.24 -17.44 17.74
N ASP A 104 -5.22 -17.69 18.62
CA ASP A 104 -6.45 -16.91 18.70
C ASP A 104 -6.16 -15.45 19.10
N GLU A 105 -5.28 -15.24 20.09
CA GLU A 105 -4.87 -13.90 20.51
C GLU A 105 -4.14 -13.14 19.40
N ALA A 106 -3.24 -13.80 18.67
CA ALA A 106 -2.56 -13.19 17.53
C ALA A 106 -3.55 -12.76 16.44
N ASN A 107 -4.56 -13.58 16.15
CA ASN A 107 -5.59 -13.25 15.16
C ASN A 107 -6.53 -12.14 15.64
N ARG A 108 -6.88 -12.11 16.94
CA ARG A 108 -7.65 -11.03 17.56
C ARG A 108 -6.92 -9.69 17.41
N LEU A 109 -5.63 -9.64 17.75
CA LEU A 109 -4.79 -8.46 17.59
C LEU A 109 -4.68 -8.02 16.12
N LEU A 110 -4.55 -8.98 15.21
CA LEU A 110 -4.49 -8.71 13.77
C LEU A 110 -5.78 -8.09 13.25
N ALA A 111 -6.94 -8.60 13.67
CA ALA A 111 -8.26 -8.07 13.32
C ALA A 111 -8.47 -6.65 13.86
N ALA A 112 -8.14 -6.40 15.12
CA ALA A 112 -8.24 -5.08 15.76
C ALA A 112 -7.39 -4.03 15.02
N ARG A 113 -6.12 -4.35 14.74
CA ARG A 113 -5.23 -3.47 13.96
C ARG A 113 -5.74 -3.24 12.53
N GLY A 114 -6.33 -4.26 11.90
CA GLY A 114 -6.91 -4.17 10.58
C GLY A 114 -8.13 -3.24 10.51
N GLN A 115 -8.99 -3.25 11.52
CA GLN A 115 -10.15 -2.34 11.63
C GLN A 115 -9.71 -0.88 11.76
N THR A 116 -8.75 -0.61 12.63
CA THR A 116 -8.17 0.74 12.80
C THR A 116 -7.59 1.26 11.48
N MET A 117 -6.85 0.41 10.74
CA MET A 117 -6.31 0.80 9.43
C MET A 117 -7.40 1.08 8.39
N LYS A 118 -8.49 0.30 8.37
CA LYS A 118 -9.62 0.53 7.43
C LYS A 118 -10.33 1.85 7.73
N GLN A 119 -10.57 2.16 9.01
CA GLN A 119 -11.17 3.44 9.42
C GLN A 119 -10.31 4.63 8.99
N HIS A 120 -8.99 4.54 9.15
CA HIS A 120 -8.06 5.58 8.70
C HIS A 120 -7.93 5.64 7.17
N ALA A 121 -8.00 4.52 6.46
CA ALA A 121 -7.89 4.47 5.01
C ALA A 121 -9.09 5.13 4.31
N GLN A 122 -10.31 4.94 4.81
CA GLN A 122 -11.51 5.60 4.28
C GLN A 122 -11.45 7.13 4.44
N ALA A 123 -10.80 7.62 5.52
CA ALA A 123 -10.62 9.04 5.77
C ALA A 123 -9.49 9.68 4.96
N SER A 124 -8.60 8.88 4.33
CA SER A 124 -7.33 9.38 3.78
C SER A 124 -7.16 9.20 2.26
N GLN A 125 -8.11 8.58 1.55
CA GLN A 125 -8.02 8.49 0.09
C GLN A 125 -8.19 9.87 -0.57
N ASN A 126 -7.16 10.31 -1.28
CA ASN A 126 -7.10 11.59 -2.02
C ASN A 126 -7.31 12.87 -1.17
N ARG A 127 -7.07 12.80 0.13
CA ARG A 127 -7.28 13.92 1.05
C ARG A 127 -6.29 15.07 0.84
N TYR A 128 -5.15 14.82 0.22
CA TYR A 128 -4.08 15.81 0.04
C TYR A 128 -3.76 15.98 -1.43
N ALA A 129 -3.47 17.21 -1.83
CA ALA A 129 -3.25 17.62 -3.22
C ALA A 129 -2.19 16.77 -3.96
N TYR A 130 -1.13 16.36 -3.26
CA TYR A 130 -0.01 15.63 -3.84
C TYR A 130 -0.06 14.12 -3.66
N SER A 131 -1.10 13.57 -3.02
CA SER A 131 -1.23 12.12 -2.79
C SER A 131 -1.26 11.35 -4.11
N GLY A 132 -0.33 10.39 -4.25
CA GLY A 132 -0.21 9.55 -5.44
C GLY A 132 0.35 10.23 -6.70
N LYS A 133 0.63 11.54 -6.66
CA LYS A 133 1.11 12.31 -7.82
C LYS A 133 2.64 12.47 -7.84
N LEU A 134 3.29 12.38 -6.68
CA LEU A 134 4.75 12.48 -6.58
C LEU A 134 5.37 11.09 -6.70
N ILE A 135 6.26 10.92 -7.65
CA ILE A 135 6.98 9.66 -7.91
C ILE A 135 8.48 9.85 -7.69
N CYS A 136 9.10 8.94 -6.97
CA CYS A 136 10.54 8.93 -6.77
C CYS A 136 11.24 8.48 -8.06
N ALA A 137 12.05 9.34 -8.66
CA ALA A 137 12.77 9.05 -9.91
C ALA A 137 13.69 7.83 -9.77
N LYS A 138 14.31 7.63 -8.59
CA LYS A 138 15.23 6.52 -8.34
C LYS A 138 14.53 5.17 -8.19
N HIS A 139 13.35 5.14 -7.56
CA HIS A 139 12.69 3.88 -7.17
C HIS A 139 11.35 3.64 -7.88
N GLY A 140 10.83 4.59 -8.66
CA GLY A 140 9.52 4.48 -9.30
C GLY A 140 8.34 4.39 -8.31
N THR A 141 8.58 4.64 -7.01
CA THR A 141 7.55 4.54 -5.97
C THR A 141 6.99 5.90 -5.60
N SER A 142 5.73 5.93 -5.13
CA SER A 142 5.10 7.18 -4.71
C SER A 142 5.75 7.75 -3.44
N PHE A 143 5.70 9.09 -3.33
CA PHE A 143 5.98 9.78 -2.08
C PHE A 143 4.78 9.67 -1.15
N HIS A 144 5.06 9.55 0.14
CA HIS A 144 4.05 9.50 1.18
C HIS A 144 4.16 10.74 2.08
N ARG A 145 3.01 11.30 2.40
CA ARG A 145 2.88 12.42 3.33
C ARG A 145 3.33 12.01 4.73
N HIS A 146 4.06 12.90 5.38
CA HIS A 146 4.45 12.79 6.77
C HIS A 146 4.32 14.15 7.46
N VAL A 147 3.85 14.15 8.69
CA VAL A 147 3.80 15.33 9.55
C VAL A 147 4.64 15.05 10.79
N TYR A 148 5.52 15.94 11.11
CA TYR A 148 6.27 15.87 12.37
C TYR A 148 6.19 17.19 13.11
N LYS A 149 6.32 17.12 14.44
CA LYS A 149 6.33 18.31 15.28
C LYS A 149 7.76 18.79 15.45
N SER A 150 8.04 19.96 14.89
CA SER A 150 9.31 20.67 15.11
C SER A 150 9.19 21.57 16.34
N LYS A 151 10.22 21.60 17.17
CA LYS A 151 10.26 22.50 18.35
C LYS A 151 10.20 23.99 17.97
N SER A 152 10.73 24.35 16.80
CA SER A 152 10.83 25.73 16.33
C SER A 152 9.76 26.16 15.33
N ARG A 153 9.14 25.20 14.60
CA ARG A 153 8.22 25.48 13.49
C ARG A 153 6.82 24.89 13.65
N GLY A 154 6.53 24.24 14.79
CA GLY A 154 5.26 23.56 14.99
C GLY A 154 5.10 22.30 14.14
N GLU A 155 3.91 22.06 13.63
CA GLU A 155 3.65 20.93 12.72
C GLU A 155 4.18 21.22 11.32
N VAL A 156 5.09 20.37 10.85
CA VAL A 156 5.71 20.50 9.53
C VAL A 156 5.27 19.33 8.66
N GLU A 157 4.65 19.64 7.54
CA GLU A 157 4.23 18.67 6.54
C GLU A 157 5.30 18.47 5.48
N CYS A 158 5.65 17.20 5.23
CA CYS A 158 6.63 16.82 4.22
C CYS A 158 6.27 15.51 3.53
N TRP A 159 6.97 15.24 2.45
CA TRP A 159 6.79 14.10 1.57
C TRP A 159 8.10 13.34 1.43
N ASN A 160 8.05 12.03 1.65
CA ASN A 160 9.20 11.15 1.57
C ASN A 160 8.91 9.97 0.66
N CYS A 161 9.93 9.49 -0.04
CA CYS A 161 9.84 8.26 -0.81
C CYS A 161 9.35 7.10 0.07
N LYS A 162 8.46 6.27 -0.45
CA LYS A 162 7.92 5.10 0.25
C LYS A 162 9.01 4.19 0.80
N LEU A 163 10.04 3.88 0.01
CA LEU A 163 11.16 3.04 0.45
C LEU A 163 11.97 3.68 1.57
N TYR A 164 12.20 4.99 1.52
CA TYR A 164 12.85 5.69 2.62
C TYR A 164 12.05 5.59 3.93
N ARG A 165 10.73 5.68 3.86
CA ARG A 165 9.87 5.51 5.04
C ARG A 165 9.84 4.09 5.59
N GLU A 166 9.93 3.09 4.74
CA GLU A 166 9.87 1.67 5.14
C GLU A 166 11.20 1.16 5.70
N LYS A 167 12.31 1.58 5.10
CA LYS A 167 13.66 1.03 5.39
C LYS A 167 14.66 2.09 5.86
N GLY A 168 14.26 3.36 5.97
CA GLY A 168 15.16 4.45 6.33
C GLY A 168 16.30 4.60 5.34
N LYS A 169 17.48 5.00 5.83
CA LYS A 169 18.70 5.12 5.02
C LYS A 169 19.14 3.79 4.41
N GLN A 170 18.81 2.66 5.03
CA GLN A 170 19.13 1.32 4.52
C GLN A 170 18.38 0.98 3.23
N GLY A 171 17.25 1.67 2.94
CA GLY A 171 16.51 1.53 1.69
C GLY A 171 17.22 2.09 0.46
N GLY A 172 18.41 2.66 0.62
CA GLY A 172 19.21 3.20 -0.48
C GLY A 172 18.59 4.41 -1.17
N CYS A 173 17.57 5.02 -0.57
CA CYS A 173 16.96 6.24 -1.08
C CYS A 173 17.70 7.47 -0.57
N ASP A 174 18.26 8.23 -1.49
CA ASP A 174 18.89 9.52 -1.29
C ASP A 174 17.99 10.70 -1.69
N SER A 175 16.73 10.41 -2.08
CA SER A 175 15.78 11.47 -2.40
C SER A 175 15.54 12.36 -1.19
N PRO A 176 15.60 13.68 -1.35
CA PRO A 176 15.40 14.62 -0.26
C PRO A 176 13.97 14.53 0.29
N THR A 177 13.82 14.91 1.55
CA THR A 177 12.52 15.24 2.09
C THR A 177 12.02 16.51 1.43
N ILE A 178 10.83 16.48 0.84
CA ILE A 178 10.23 17.62 0.16
C ILE A 178 9.16 18.19 1.08
N TYR A 179 9.22 19.48 1.38
CA TYR A 179 8.22 20.15 2.21
C TYR A 179 7.03 20.62 1.36
N SER A 180 5.82 20.56 1.90
CA SER A 180 4.61 20.94 1.17
C SER A 180 4.68 22.38 0.63
N HIS A 181 5.18 23.33 1.44
CA HIS A 181 5.33 24.72 1.01
C HIS A 181 6.36 24.91 -0.14
N GLU A 182 7.35 24.03 -0.25
CA GLU A 182 8.28 24.05 -1.38
C GLU A 182 7.62 23.52 -2.65
N LEU A 183 6.80 22.46 -2.52
CA LEU A 183 5.99 21.95 -3.63
C LEU A 183 5.01 22.98 -4.14
N ASP A 184 4.31 23.69 -3.24
CA ASP A 184 3.38 24.74 -3.61
C ASP A 184 4.09 25.85 -4.41
N ARG A 185 5.30 26.23 -3.98
CA ARG A 185 6.12 27.23 -4.68
C ARG A 185 6.58 26.77 -6.05
N ILE A 186 7.01 25.50 -6.16
CA ILE A 186 7.43 24.91 -7.44
C ILE A 186 6.25 24.86 -8.40
N LEU A 187 5.09 24.40 -7.92
CA LEU A 187 3.89 24.32 -8.76
C LEU A 187 3.41 25.68 -9.20
N ALA A 188 3.40 26.68 -8.31
CA ALA A 188 3.02 28.04 -8.69
C ALA A 188 3.86 28.54 -9.88
N ARG A 189 5.18 28.35 -9.84
CA ARG A 189 6.08 28.72 -10.95
C ARG A 189 5.79 27.93 -12.24
N VAL A 190 5.53 26.62 -12.12
CA VAL A 190 5.18 25.80 -13.29
C VAL A 190 3.85 26.25 -13.89
N PHE A 191 2.86 26.55 -13.05
CA PHE A 191 1.58 27.08 -13.54
C PHE A 191 1.71 28.45 -14.20
N GLU A 192 2.52 29.35 -13.65
CA GLU A 192 2.83 30.64 -14.28
C GLU A 192 3.41 30.45 -15.68
N GLN A 193 4.44 29.60 -15.80
CA GLN A 193 5.06 29.30 -17.12
C GLN A 193 4.05 28.69 -18.11
N VAL A 194 3.29 27.68 -17.68
CA VAL A 194 2.30 27.02 -18.56
C VAL A 194 1.14 27.95 -18.93
N THR A 195 0.74 28.88 -18.05
CA THR A 195 -0.31 29.86 -18.35
C THR A 195 0.19 30.92 -19.33
N ASP A 196 1.43 31.37 -19.21
CA ASP A 196 2.02 32.31 -20.16
C ASP A 196 2.15 31.71 -21.57
N GLU A 197 2.63 30.46 -21.67
CA GLU A 197 2.70 29.76 -22.96
C GLU A 197 1.32 29.44 -23.54
N ARG A 198 0.33 29.06 -22.69
CA ARG A 198 -1.05 28.80 -23.11
C ARG A 198 -1.83 30.06 -23.41
N SER A 199 -1.53 31.19 -22.76
CA SER A 199 -2.20 32.44 -23.07
C SER A 199 -1.96 32.87 -24.51
N THR A 200 -0.74 32.71 -25.04
CA THR A 200 -0.39 32.93 -26.43
C THR A 200 -1.08 31.98 -27.36
N ALA A 201 -1.02 30.67 -27.09
CA ALA A 201 -1.66 29.63 -27.91
C ALA A 201 -3.19 29.72 -27.86
N MET A 202 -3.78 30.08 -26.72
CA MET A 202 -5.22 30.29 -26.58
C MET A 202 -5.66 31.52 -27.34
N GLN A 203 -4.87 32.61 -27.33
CA GLN A 203 -5.15 33.81 -28.07
C GLN A 203 -5.09 33.55 -29.59
N GLU A 204 -4.08 32.85 -30.07
CA GLU A 204 -3.97 32.41 -31.45
C GLU A 204 -5.17 31.52 -31.86
N TYR A 205 -5.60 30.60 -31.01
CA TYR A 205 -6.77 29.76 -31.24
C TYR A 205 -8.07 30.58 -31.33
N ILE A 206 -8.28 31.53 -30.41
CA ILE A 206 -9.43 32.44 -30.44
C ILE A 206 -9.42 33.30 -31.70
N ASP A 207 -8.28 33.81 -32.10
CA ASP A 207 -8.14 34.65 -33.28
C ASP A 207 -8.37 33.81 -34.58
N ASN A 208 -7.92 32.57 -34.62
CA ASN A 208 -8.24 31.65 -35.71
C ASN A 208 -9.74 31.32 -35.78
N LEU A 209 -10.40 31.09 -34.64
CA LEU A 209 -11.86 30.88 -34.61
C LEU A 209 -12.63 32.13 -35.09
N ARG A 210 -12.19 33.30 -34.69
CA ARG A 210 -12.81 34.58 -35.15
C ARG A 210 -12.62 34.76 -36.65
N ALA A 211 -11.42 34.48 -37.17
CA ALA A 211 -11.14 34.54 -38.58
C ALA A 211 -11.99 33.52 -39.39
N PHE A 212 -12.14 32.33 -38.87
CA PHE A 212 -12.99 31.27 -39.50
C PHE A 212 -14.49 31.67 -39.47
N ALA A 213 -14.98 32.23 -38.34
CA ALA A 213 -16.34 32.71 -38.23
C ALA A 213 -16.63 33.89 -39.18
N ALA A 214 -15.67 34.78 -39.41
CA ALA A 214 -15.77 35.90 -40.33
C ALA A 214 -15.77 35.45 -41.80
N GLN A 215 -15.14 34.32 -42.12
CA GLN A 215 -15.15 33.71 -43.49
C GLN A 215 -16.45 32.96 -43.81
N GLN A 216 -17.13 32.45 -42.77
CA GLN A 216 -18.45 31.81 -42.95
C GLN A 216 -19.54 32.85 -42.65
N ASP A 217 -19.94 33.60 -43.65
CA ASP A 217 -21.12 34.43 -43.59
C ASP A 217 -22.38 33.56 -43.57
N ASN A 218 -22.69 32.98 -42.39
CA ASN A 218 -23.83 32.10 -42.14
C ASN A 218 -25.14 32.88 -41.87
N ALA A 219 -25.23 34.14 -42.29
CA ALA A 219 -26.44 34.93 -42.18
C ALA A 219 -27.69 34.28 -42.79
N PRO A 220 -27.62 33.48 -43.90
CA PRO A 220 -28.82 32.84 -44.47
C PRO A 220 -29.28 31.60 -43.73
N ALA A 221 -28.51 30.99 -42.82
CA ALA A 221 -28.88 29.74 -42.16
C ALA A 221 -29.76 29.94 -40.92
N LEU A 222 -29.67 31.07 -40.26
CA LEU A 222 -30.48 31.43 -39.09
C LEU A 222 -31.90 31.95 -39.48
N ALA A 223 -32.12 32.45 -40.68
CA ALA A 223 -33.42 32.90 -41.15
C ALA A 223 -34.39 31.79 -41.57
N LYS A 224 -34.03 30.51 -41.42
CA LYS A 224 -34.88 29.34 -41.74
C LYS A 224 -35.39 28.61 -40.50
N VAL A 225 -35.22 29.13 -39.29
CA VAL A 225 -35.64 28.49 -38.04
C VAL A 225 -36.67 29.34 -37.26
N GLU A 226 -37.21 30.39 -37.85
CA GLU A 226 -38.42 31.08 -37.36
C GLU A 226 -39.68 30.58 -38.10
#